data_73b9a7de4c17e37521f81ce7ef12d428
#
_entry.id   73b9a7de4c17e37521f81ce7ef12d428
#
_cell.length_a   1.000
_cell.length_b   1.000
_cell.length_c   1.000
_cell.angle_alpha   90.00
_cell.angle_beta   90.00
_cell.angle_gamma   90.00
#
_symmetry.space_group_name_H-M   'P 1'
#
loop_
_entity.id
_entity.type
_entity.pdbx_description
1 polymer ?
#
loop_
_entity_poly.entity_id
_entity_poly.type
_entity_poly.pdbx_seq_one_letter_code
_entity_poly.pdbx_strand_id
1 'polypeptide(L)'
;MKFILLLLAVTLTVSVFSQKTESYYDFYWKPCSKENASYFSIVQKTDSGWLRTDYYYRSGQLQMDALYEDEACKVQTGHCYYYHANGRPSATGRRVNGKNEGICLSYYSNGMTSDSANFQNGLVVDKRFRWHTNGFPYDSTSRLNDSLYVRVSWFDDGSPSSAGYMVFDKPEGKWQYFHHNGQRAALEIYNDGKLVGAEYFDESGKLIQDTSGVNRESSFKGGEEAWRKYLQKNLHWPQRLEFKTAAAVTIGVDFVVDENGKVINAEVWMPFHEEFDKIALKVIKNSPPWLPAISHNRKVKAFRRQPVTFTWGEE
;
A
#
# COMPACT_ATOMS: atom_id res chain seq x y z
N MET A 1 -12.52 13.26 -81.20
CA MET A 1 -12.52 12.24 -80.12
C MET A 1 -11.53 12.67 -79.02
N LYS A 2 -12.01 13.13 -77.91
CA LYS A 2 -11.18 13.49 -76.79
C LYS A 2 -11.22 12.33 -75.75
N PHE A 3 -10.07 11.67 -75.55
CA PHE A 3 -9.92 10.66 -74.50
C PHE A 3 -9.70 11.33 -73.18
N ILE A 4 -10.64 11.11 -72.21
CA ILE A 4 -10.49 11.48 -70.83
C ILE A 4 -9.83 10.32 -70.11
N LEU A 5 -8.59 10.52 -69.60
CA LEU A 5 -7.87 9.57 -68.77
C LEU A 5 -8.37 9.76 -67.33
N LEU A 6 -9.11 8.78 -66.81
CA LEU A 6 -9.55 8.76 -65.41
C LEU A 6 -8.40 8.19 -64.58
N LEU A 7 -7.73 9.05 -63.76
CA LEU A 7 -6.71 8.61 -62.81
C LEU A 7 -7.43 8.10 -61.54
N LEU A 8 -7.41 6.78 -61.32
CA LEU A 8 -7.90 6.15 -60.14
C LEU A 8 -6.83 6.31 -59.04
N ALA A 9 -7.03 7.25 -58.10
CA ALA A 9 -6.19 7.35 -56.89
C ALA A 9 -6.57 6.24 -55.89
N VAL A 10 -5.73 5.19 -55.84
CA VAL A 10 -5.84 4.17 -54.78
C VAL A 10 -5.24 4.75 -53.52
N THR A 11 -6.08 5.18 -52.56
CA THR A 11 -5.64 5.53 -51.21
C THR A 11 -5.37 4.26 -50.44
N LEU A 12 -4.11 3.89 -50.29
CA LEU A 12 -3.67 2.86 -49.35
C LEU A 12 -3.85 3.41 -47.92
N THR A 13 -4.91 2.98 -47.27
CA THR A 13 -5.04 3.15 -45.83
C THR A 13 -4.08 2.21 -45.14
N VAL A 14 -2.90 2.69 -44.76
CA VAL A 14 -1.98 1.97 -43.89
C VAL A 14 -2.61 1.94 -42.51
N SER A 15 -3.22 0.83 -42.12
CA SER A 15 -3.62 0.56 -40.74
C SER A 15 -2.34 0.47 -39.91
N VAL A 16 -1.99 1.53 -39.22
CA VAL A 16 -0.94 1.51 -38.19
C VAL A 16 -1.43 0.64 -37.04
N PHE A 17 -1.09 -0.64 -37.07
CA PHE A 17 -1.26 -1.49 -35.90
C PHE A 17 -0.38 -0.91 -34.78
N SER A 18 -0.99 -0.31 -33.76
CA SER A 18 -0.27 0.10 -32.56
C SER A 18 0.44 -1.13 -31.98
N GLN A 19 1.77 -1.10 -31.94
CA GLN A 19 2.58 -2.20 -31.41
C GLN A 19 2.26 -2.34 -29.91
N LYS A 20 1.65 -3.47 -29.53
CA LYS A 20 1.38 -3.82 -28.14
C LYS A 20 2.47 -4.75 -27.66
N THR A 21 3.13 -4.39 -26.56
CA THR A 21 4.11 -5.24 -25.89
C THR A 21 3.50 -5.79 -24.60
N GLU A 22 3.48 -7.11 -24.47
CA GLU A 22 2.99 -7.81 -23.28
C GLU A 22 4.20 -8.33 -22.48
N SER A 23 4.20 -8.12 -21.16
CA SER A 23 5.25 -8.55 -20.25
C SER A 23 4.65 -9.16 -18.98
N TYR A 24 5.31 -10.18 -18.43
CA TYR A 24 4.83 -10.94 -17.27
C TYR A 24 5.76 -10.76 -16.09
N TYR A 25 5.19 -10.66 -14.87
CA TYR A 25 5.91 -10.42 -13.64
C TYR A 25 5.41 -11.35 -12.52
N ASP A 26 6.37 -11.79 -11.71
CA ASP A 26 6.07 -12.57 -10.50
C ASP A 26 5.44 -11.71 -9.38
N PHE A 27 5.23 -12.31 -8.21
CA PHE A 27 4.69 -11.63 -7.04
C PHE A 27 5.51 -10.40 -6.63
N TYR A 28 6.82 -10.40 -6.86
CA TYR A 28 7.75 -9.31 -6.49
C TYR A 28 8.03 -8.34 -7.64
N TRP A 29 7.21 -8.35 -8.68
CA TRP A 29 7.39 -7.52 -9.89
C TRP A 29 8.70 -7.79 -10.65
N LYS A 30 9.27 -8.99 -10.50
CA LYS A 30 10.41 -9.42 -11.31
C LYS A 30 9.91 -10.06 -12.61
N PRO A 31 10.56 -9.80 -13.76
CA PRO A 31 10.19 -10.46 -15.00
C PRO A 31 10.23 -11.98 -14.86
N CYS A 32 9.21 -12.66 -15.38
CA CYS A 32 9.10 -14.11 -15.31
C CYS A 32 8.37 -14.68 -16.54
N SER A 33 8.29 -16.02 -16.63
CA SER A 33 7.46 -16.68 -17.61
C SER A 33 5.96 -16.54 -17.28
N LYS A 34 5.11 -16.69 -18.28
CA LYS A 34 3.65 -16.56 -18.15
C LYS A 34 3.06 -17.49 -17.06
N GLU A 35 3.59 -18.69 -16.95
CA GLU A 35 3.13 -19.71 -16.00
C GLU A 35 3.34 -19.29 -14.54
N ASN A 36 4.38 -18.50 -14.28
CA ASN A 36 4.77 -18.03 -12.95
C ASN A 36 4.26 -16.62 -12.65
N ALA A 37 3.46 -16.04 -13.54
CA ALA A 37 3.05 -14.66 -13.45
C ALA A 37 1.99 -14.44 -12.34
N SER A 38 2.18 -13.38 -11.58
CA SER A 38 1.19 -12.75 -10.70
C SER A 38 0.56 -11.53 -11.35
N TYR A 39 1.33 -10.86 -12.23
CA TYR A 39 0.88 -9.70 -13.00
C TYR A 39 1.26 -9.83 -14.47
N PHE A 40 0.55 -9.10 -15.31
CA PHE A 40 1.00 -8.82 -16.66
C PHE A 40 0.75 -7.36 -17.03
N SER A 41 1.61 -6.84 -17.90
CA SER A 41 1.53 -5.47 -18.38
C SER A 41 1.31 -5.46 -19.88
N ILE A 42 0.53 -4.51 -20.36
CA ILE A 42 0.42 -4.16 -21.77
C ILE A 42 0.90 -2.72 -21.92
N VAL A 43 1.89 -2.53 -22.80
CA VAL A 43 2.39 -1.20 -23.16
C VAL A 43 2.04 -0.94 -24.64
N GLN A 44 1.43 0.20 -24.90
CA GLN A 44 1.06 0.61 -26.26
C GLN A 44 1.32 2.10 -26.48
N LYS A 45 1.77 2.46 -27.68
CA LYS A 45 1.92 3.86 -28.07
C LYS A 45 0.56 4.50 -28.33
N THR A 46 0.38 5.72 -27.84
CA THR A 46 -0.80 6.59 -28.08
C THR A 46 -0.33 7.95 -28.58
N ASP A 47 -1.26 8.80 -28.99
CA ASP A 47 -0.95 10.18 -29.42
C ASP A 47 -0.37 11.02 -28.26
N SER A 48 -0.66 10.67 -27.00
CA SER A 48 -0.24 11.40 -25.79
C SER A 48 0.98 10.81 -25.11
N GLY A 49 1.57 9.72 -25.61
CA GLY A 49 2.70 9.02 -25.02
C GLY A 49 2.53 7.50 -25.03
N TRP A 50 3.04 6.83 -24.01
CA TRP A 50 2.98 5.38 -23.88
C TRP A 50 2.02 5.00 -22.76
N LEU A 51 0.90 4.37 -23.11
CA LEU A 51 -0.06 3.85 -22.13
C LEU A 51 0.42 2.48 -21.64
N ARG A 52 0.58 2.36 -20.34
CA ARG A 52 0.81 1.09 -19.67
C ARG A 52 -0.41 0.73 -18.82
N THR A 53 -0.93 -0.47 -19.07
CA THR A 53 -1.98 -1.07 -18.24
C THR A 53 -1.43 -2.33 -17.59
N ASP A 54 -1.53 -2.43 -16.28
CA ASP A 54 -1.14 -3.61 -15.50
C ASP A 54 -2.38 -4.34 -14.98
N TYR A 55 -2.30 -5.65 -14.95
CA TYR A 55 -3.41 -6.52 -14.55
C TYR A 55 -2.94 -7.54 -13.52
N TYR A 56 -3.83 -7.91 -12.61
CA TYR A 56 -3.68 -9.12 -11.80
C TYR A 56 -3.84 -10.33 -12.72
N TYR A 57 -2.80 -11.12 -12.91
CA TYR A 57 -2.74 -12.12 -13.98
C TYR A 57 -3.87 -13.14 -13.93
N ARG A 58 -4.18 -13.68 -12.73
CA ARG A 58 -5.16 -14.77 -12.58
C ARG A 58 -6.62 -14.31 -12.72
N SER A 59 -6.94 -13.13 -12.21
CA SER A 59 -8.29 -12.58 -12.30
C SER A 59 -8.54 -11.77 -13.57
N GLY A 60 -7.48 -11.33 -14.26
CA GLY A 60 -7.58 -10.38 -15.36
C GLY A 60 -8.06 -8.99 -14.92
N GLN A 61 -8.18 -8.76 -13.60
CA GLN A 61 -8.61 -7.48 -13.05
C GLN A 61 -7.54 -6.41 -13.27
N LEU A 62 -7.96 -5.23 -13.73
CA LEU A 62 -7.05 -4.07 -13.90
C LEU A 62 -6.44 -3.70 -12.54
N GLN A 63 -5.12 -3.50 -12.53
CA GLN A 63 -4.35 -3.09 -11.36
C GLN A 63 -3.86 -1.64 -11.51
N MET A 64 -3.44 -1.22 -12.71
CA MET A 64 -2.98 0.13 -13.00
C MET A 64 -3.32 0.52 -14.44
N ASP A 65 -3.61 1.80 -14.62
CA ASP A 65 -3.70 2.48 -15.90
C ASP A 65 -2.94 3.80 -15.77
N ALA A 66 -1.86 3.97 -16.54
CA ALA A 66 -1.03 5.15 -16.46
C ALA A 66 -0.32 5.46 -17.78
N LEU A 67 -0.15 6.76 -18.04
CA LEU A 67 0.58 7.26 -19.19
C LEU A 67 2.05 7.51 -18.82
N TYR A 68 2.95 7.26 -19.77
CA TYR A 68 4.39 7.45 -19.65
C TYR A 68 4.96 8.23 -20.84
N GLU A 69 6.07 8.89 -20.64
CA GLU A 69 6.76 9.67 -21.67
C GLU A 69 7.52 8.79 -22.65
N ASP A 70 7.97 7.61 -22.19
CA ASP A 70 8.83 6.69 -22.97
C ASP A 70 8.29 5.24 -22.92
N GLU A 71 8.67 4.43 -23.93
CA GLU A 71 8.30 3.02 -24.06
C GLU A 71 8.76 2.15 -22.89
N ALA A 72 9.89 2.50 -22.26
CA ALA A 72 10.41 1.79 -21.10
C ALA A 72 9.64 2.10 -19.82
N CYS A 73 8.62 2.96 -19.88
CA CYS A 73 7.74 3.33 -18.79
C CYS A 73 8.48 3.80 -17.52
N LYS A 74 9.50 4.65 -17.70
CA LYS A 74 10.32 5.18 -16.61
C LYS A 74 9.73 6.43 -15.96
N VAL A 75 9.12 7.31 -16.77
CA VAL A 75 8.60 8.60 -16.29
C VAL A 75 7.10 8.66 -16.54
N GLN A 76 6.32 8.58 -15.45
CA GLN A 76 4.86 8.75 -15.51
C GLN A 76 4.49 10.19 -15.83
N THR A 77 3.46 10.37 -16.66
CA THR A 77 2.89 11.67 -17.02
C THR A 77 1.36 11.57 -17.12
N GLY A 78 0.65 12.70 -17.05
CA GLY A 78 -0.82 12.69 -17.14
C GLY A 78 -1.51 12.06 -15.93
N HIS A 79 -2.75 11.60 -16.13
CA HIS A 79 -3.52 10.91 -15.09
C HIS A 79 -3.04 9.46 -14.90
N CYS A 80 -3.11 8.99 -13.66
CA CYS A 80 -2.83 7.60 -13.32
C CYS A 80 -3.92 7.08 -12.36
N TYR A 81 -4.30 5.82 -12.58
CA TYR A 81 -5.33 5.13 -11.82
C TYR A 81 -4.77 3.79 -11.36
N TYR A 82 -5.02 3.47 -10.10
CA TYR A 82 -4.63 2.21 -9.50
C TYR A 82 -5.85 1.55 -8.88
N TYR A 83 -5.88 0.22 -8.86
CA TYR A 83 -7.02 -0.55 -8.41
C TYR A 83 -6.59 -1.65 -7.44
N HIS A 84 -7.45 -1.94 -6.49
CA HIS A 84 -7.36 -3.12 -5.64
C HIS A 84 -7.75 -4.37 -6.44
N ALA A 85 -7.35 -5.54 -5.95
CA ALA A 85 -7.70 -6.83 -6.57
C ALA A 85 -9.22 -7.10 -6.65
N ASN A 86 -10.03 -6.40 -5.83
CA ASN A 86 -11.49 -6.45 -5.90
C ASN A 86 -12.10 -5.49 -6.94
N GLY A 87 -11.27 -4.83 -7.75
CA GLY A 87 -11.67 -3.91 -8.82
C GLY A 87 -12.02 -2.49 -8.38
N ARG A 88 -12.02 -2.20 -7.08
CA ARG A 88 -12.25 -0.84 -6.59
C ARG A 88 -11.00 0.02 -6.77
N PRO A 89 -11.15 1.34 -7.00
CA PRO A 89 -10.01 2.25 -7.01
C PRO A 89 -9.17 2.13 -5.74
N SER A 90 -7.85 2.14 -5.86
CA SER A 90 -6.91 2.22 -4.75
C SER A 90 -6.18 3.54 -4.68
N ALA A 91 -5.90 4.17 -5.83
CA ALA A 91 -5.37 5.52 -5.90
C ALA A 91 -5.68 6.17 -7.24
N THR A 92 -5.76 7.49 -7.25
CA THR A 92 -5.86 8.31 -8.45
C THR A 92 -5.09 9.60 -8.27
N GLY A 93 -4.50 10.10 -9.34
CA GLY A 93 -3.77 11.35 -9.34
C GLY A 93 -3.28 11.72 -10.72
N ARG A 94 -2.52 12.80 -10.75
CA ARG A 94 -1.82 13.28 -11.95
C ARG A 94 -0.33 13.31 -11.70
N ARG A 95 0.45 13.04 -12.74
CA ARG A 95 1.91 13.14 -12.75
C ARG A 95 2.35 14.18 -13.78
N VAL A 96 3.40 14.91 -13.44
CA VAL A 96 4.17 15.76 -14.36
C VAL A 96 5.64 15.45 -14.10
N ASN A 97 6.37 15.02 -15.13
CA ASN A 97 7.78 14.59 -15.00
C ASN A 97 7.98 13.57 -13.86
N GLY A 98 7.10 12.60 -13.71
CA GLY A 98 7.12 11.58 -12.67
C GLY A 98 6.71 12.02 -11.28
N LYS A 99 6.42 13.31 -11.05
CA LYS A 99 6.04 13.87 -9.74
C LYS A 99 4.54 14.07 -9.63
N ASN A 100 4.01 13.93 -8.40
CA ASN A 100 2.61 14.25 -8.11
C ASN A 100 2.31 15.71 -8.43
N GLU A 101 1.15 15.97 -9.06
CA GLU A 101 0.66 17.30 -9.41
C GLU A 101 -0.86 17.39 -9.21
N GLY A 102 -1.34 18.45 -8.53
CA GLY A 102 -2.74 18.62 -8.20
C GLY A 102 -3.23 17.66 -7.12
N ILE A 103 -4.54 17.40 -7.07
CA ILE A 103 -5.15 16.54 -6.06
C ILE A 103 -4.85 15.08 -6.38
N CYS A 104 -4.26 14.36 -5.41
CA CYS A 104 -4.09 12.92 -5.41
C CYS A 104 -4.93 12.32 -4.28
N LEU A 105 -5.63 11.22 -4.59
CA LEU A 105 -6.49 10.50 -3.65
C LEU A 105 -6.03 9.05 -3.55
N SER A 106 -6.16 8.47 -2.35
CA SER A 106 -6.04 7.03 -2.15
C SER A 106 -7.26 6.51 -1.41
N TYR A 107 -7.54 5.23 -1.60
CA TYR A 107 -8.72 4.58 -1.05
C TYR A 107 -8.35 3.23 -0.43
N TYR A 108 -9.08 2.84 0.58
CA TYR A 108 -9.07 1.48 1.11
C TYR A 108 -9.84 0.53 0.18
N SER A 109 -9.62 -0.76 0.34
CA SER A 109 -10.32 -1.81 -0.42
C SER A 109 -11.84 -1.83 -0.19
N ASN A 110 -12.31 -1.27 0.94
CA ASN A 110 -13.74 -1.05 1.20
C ASN A 110 -14.32 0.15 0.43
N GLY A 111 -13.47 0.96 -0.25
CA GLY A 111 -13.84 2.12 -1.06
C GLY A 111 -13.84 3.45 -0.30
N MET A 112 -13.58 3.46 1.01
CA MET A 112 -13.43 4.69 1.78
C MET A 112 -12.11 5.38 1.45
N THR A 113 -12.11 6.71 1.43
CA THR A 113 -10.88 7.50 1.24
C THR A 113 -9.90 7.22 2.37
N SER A 114 -8.64 6.97 2.03
CA SER A 114 -7.54 6.77 2.98
C SER A 114 -6.59 7.95 3.05
N ASP A 115 -6.42 8.67 1.92
CA ASP A 115 -5.48 9.80 1.80
C ASP A 115 -5.99 10.82 0.77
N SER A 116 -5.78 12.11 1.07
CA SER A 116 -6.04 13.21 0.13
C SER A 116 -5.01 14.30 0.35
N ALA A 117 -4.30 14.68 -0.71
CA ALA A 117 -3.36 15.79 -0.67
C ALA A 117 -3.35 16.54 -2.00
N ASN A 118 -3.06 17.84 -1.95
CA ASN A 118 -2.79 18.67 -3.11
C ASN A 118 -1.27 18.85 -3.27
N PHE A 119 -0.76 18.55 -4.46
CA PHE A 119 0.67 18.54 -4.75
C PHE A 119 1.04 19.58 -5.81
N GLN A 120 2.22 20.14 -5.67
CA GLN A 120 2.91 20.91 -6.71
C GLN A 120 4.37 20.44 -6.76
N ASN A 121 4.82 20.00 -7.92
CA ASN A 121 6.17 19.45 -8.11
C ASN A 121 6.53 18.31 -7.12
N GLY A 122 5.54 17.51 -6.71
CA GLY A 122 5.71 16.41 -5.77
C GLY A 122 5.67 16.79 -4.29
N LEU A 123 5.54 18.09 -3.95
CA LEU A 123 5.43 18.58 -2.58
C LEU A 123 3.98 18.91 -2.24
N VAL A 124 3.54 18.60 -1.02
CA VAL A 124 2.23 19.00 -0.50
C VAL A 124 2.22 20.53 -0.35
N VAL A 125 1.24 21.20 -1.01
CA VAL A 125 1.20 22.68 -1.06
C VAL A 125 0.32 23.33 0.00
N ASP A 126 -0.57 22.60 0.63
CA ASP A 126 -1.47 23.13 1.67
C ASP A 126 -1.66 22.11 2.78
N LYS A 127 -2.63 21.23 2.63
CA LYS A 127 -3.00 20.23 3.62
C LYS A 127 -2.98 18.84 3.02
N ARG A 128 -2.62 17.85 3.85
CA ARG A 128 -2.84 16.45 3.61
C ARG A 128 -3.74 15.91 4.70
N PHE A 129 -4.74 15.13 4.32
CA PHE A 129 -5.63 14.42 5.23
C PHE A 129 -5.51 12.93 5.00
N ARG A 130 -5.45 12.17 6.09
CA ARG A 130 -5.56 10.72 6.07
C ARG A 130 -6.69 10.28 6.99
N TRP A 131 -7.28 9.15 6.67
CA TRP A 131 -8.41 8.59 7.41
C TRP A 131 -8.14 7.15 7.81
N HIS A 132 -8.77 6.71 8.86
CA HIS A 132 -8.88 5.30 9.23
C HIS A 132 -9.87 4.56 8.32
N THR A 133 -9.81 3.22 8.30
CA THR A 133 -10.71 2.37 7.49
C THR A 133 -12.19 2.50 7.86
N ASN A 134 -12.50 3.07 9.01
CA ASN A 134 -13.86 3.37 9.48
C ASN A 134 -14.31 4.82 9.18
N GLY A 135 -13.46 5.62 8.51
CA GLY A 135 -13.76 6.98 8.09
C GLY A 135 -13.44 8.08 9.11
N PHE A 136 -13.05 7.76 10.34
CA PHE A 136 -12.52 8.76 11.26
C PHE A 136 -11.18 9.32 10.74
N PRO A 137 -10.88 10.63 10.99
CA PRO A 137 -9.58 11.18 10.68
C PRO A 137 -8.45 10.38 11.35
N TYR A 138 -7.41 10.06 10.58
CA TYR A 138 -6.17 9.49 11.12
C TYR A 138 -5.16 10.58 11.42
N ASP A 139 -4.85 11.45 10.45
CA ASP A 139 -4.08 12.66 10.68
C ASP A 139 -4.41 13.78 9.69
N SER A 140 -3.99 14.97 10.08
CA SER A 140 -3.94 16.15 9.24
C SER A 140 -2.54 16.75 9.32
N THR A 141 -1.91 16.98 8.18
CA THR A 141 -0.64 17.71 8.05
C THR A 141 -0.92 19.00 7.30
N SER A 142 -0.62 20.14 7.91
CA SER A 142 -0.82 21.47 7.33
C SER A 142 0.53 22.16 7.14
N ARG A 143 0.78 22.71 5.96
CA ARG A 143 1.98 23.48 5.64
C ARG A 143 1.87 24.87 6.27
N LEU A 144 2.88 25.28 7.00
CA LEU A 144 3.00 26.62 7.61
C LEU A 144 3.91 27.55 6.78
N ASN A 145 4.98 27.00 6.23
CA ASN A 145 5.89 27.67 5.31
C ASN A 145 6.60 26.64 4.41
N ASP A 146 7.68 27.04 3.73
CA ASP A 146 8.35 26.18 2.74
C ASP A 146 8.93 24.87 3.31
N SER A 147 9.24 24.82 4.59
CA SER A 147 9.85 23.65 5.24
C SER A 147 9.11 23.17 6.47
N LEU A 148 8.28 24.03 7.09
CA LEU A 148 7.63 23.76 8.37
C LEU A 148 6.18 23.33 8.18
N TYR A 149 5.81 22.26 8.83
CA TYR A 149 4.47 21.70 8.86
C TYR A 149 4.03 21.44 10.29
N VAL A 150 2.73 21.51 10.57
CA VAL A 150 2.12 21.01 11.79
C VAL A 150 1.36 19.73 11.46
N ARG A 151 1.52 18.70 12.31
CA ARG A 151 0.79 17.45 12.19
C ARG A 151 0.01 17.18 13.47
N VAL A 152 -1.26 16.83 13.31
CA VAL A 152 -2.16 16.39 14.37
C VAL A 152 -2.72 15.03 13.96
N SER A 153 -2.78 14.08 14.91
CA SER A 153 -3.30 12.74 14.65
C SER A 153 -4.37 12.36 15.68
N TRP A 154 -5.24 11.44 15.27
CA TRP A 154 -6.33 10.90 16.07
C TRP A 154 -6.32 9.38 16.02
N PHE A 155 -6.85 8.75 17.04
CA PHE A 155 -7.20 7.35 17.03
C PHE A 155 -8.45 7.11 16.18
N ASP A 156 -8.76 5.85 15.90
CA ASP A 156 -9.92 5.47 15.09
C ASP A 156 -11.28 5.59 15.79
N ASP A 157 -11.30 5.99 17.05
CA ASP A 157 -12.47 6.44 17.81
C ASP A 157 -12.64 7.97 17.79
N GLY A 158 -11.70 8.69 17.13
CA GLY A 158 -11.67 10.15 17.04
C GLY A 158 -10.97 10.85 18.20
N SER A 159 -10.52 10.14 19.24
CA SER A 159 -9.76 10.74 20.33
C SER A 159 -8.37 11.21 19.88
N PRO A 160 -7.81 12.30 20.46
CA PRO A 160 -6.49 12.82 20.12
C PRO A 160 -5.39 11.77 20.31
N SER A 161 -4.48 11.65 19.34
CA SER A 161 -3.38 10.69 19.40
C SER A 161 -2.02 11.38 19.52
N SER A 162 -1.72 12.37 18.67
CA SER A 162 -0.46 13.09 18.76
C SER A 162 -0.52 14.46 18.09
N ALA A 163 0.41 15.36 18.46
CA ALA A 163 0.61 16.64 17.79
C ALA A 163 2.07 17.09 17.88
N GLY A 164 2.57 17.73 16.83
CA GLY A 164 3.92 18.27 16.77
C GLY A 164 4.22 18.96 15.46
N TYR A 165 5.43 19.49 15.37
CA TYR A 165 5.94 20.13 14.16
C TYR A 165 6.85 19.17 13.38
N MET A 166 6.91 19.39 12.07
CA MET A 166 7.79 18.68 11.16
C MET A 166 8.53 19.69 10.29
N VAL A 167 9.81 19.47 10.07
CA VAL A 167 10.59 20.15 9.04
C VAL A 167 10.77 19.17 7.90
N PHE A 168 10.16 19.44 6.75
CA PHE A 168 9.93 18.47 5.68
C PHE A 168 9.22 17.23 6.25
N ASP A 169 9.85 16.05 6.16
CA ASP A 169 9.27 14.79 6.67
C ASP A 169 9.85 14.35 8.03
N LYS A 170 10.60 15.24 8.72
CA LYS A 170 11.25 14.92 9.99
C LYS A 170 10.56 15.64 11.15
N PRO A 171 10.34 14.95 12.29
CA PRO A 171 9.83 15.60 13.50
C PRO A 171 10.81 16.68 13.99
N GLU A 172 10.27 17.80 14.49
CA GLU A 172 11.04 18.92 15.00
C GLU A 172 10.41 19.51 16.26
N GLY A 173 11.25 19.93 17.21
CA GLY A 173 10.81 20.50 18.47
C GLY A 173 10.00 19.54 19.34
N LYS A 174 9.00 20.06 20.03
CA LYS A 174 8.16 19.29 20.97
C LYS A 174 7.08 18.50 20.25
N TRP A 175 7.00 17.20 20.54
CA TRP A 175 5.93 16.30 20.15
C TRP A 175 5.24 15.76 21.37
N GLN A 176 3.90 15.76 21.35
CA GLN A 176 3.05 15.21 22.40
C GLN A 176 2.30 14.00 21.86
N TYR A 177 2.26 12.94 22.65
CA TYR A 177 1.54 11.71 22.36
C TYR A 177 0.59 11.40 23.51
N PHE A 178 -0.59 10.89 23.21
CA PHE A 178 -1.66 10.68 24.18
C PHE A 178 -2.11 9.22 24.19
N HIS A 179 -2.45 8.70 25.36
CA HIS A 179 -3.20 7.45 25.52
C HIS A 179 -4.65 7.63 25.06
N HIS A 180 -5.38 6.55 24.79
CA HIS A 180 -6.81 6.61 24.44
C HIS A 180 -7.69 7.31 25.48
N ASN A 181 -7.29 7.29 26.74
CA ASN A 181 -8.00 7.99 27.83
C ASN A 181 -7.70 9.50 27.87
N GLY A 182 -6.93 10.03 26.91
CA GLY A 182 -6.56 11.45 26.82
C GLY A 182 -5.38 11.87 27.69
N GLN A 183 -4.86 11.01 28.57
CA GLN A 183 -3.66 11.29 29.35
C GLN A 183 -2.42 11.30 28.44
N ARG A 184 -1.42 12.14 28.77
CA ARG A 184 -0.16 12.17 28.02
C ARG A 184 0.57 10.84 28.18
N ALA A 185 0.98 10.25 27.05
CA ALA A 185 1.79 9.02 27.02
C ALA A 185 3.28 9.34 26.87
N ALA A 186 3.60 10.37 26.06
CA ALA A 186 4.96 10.83 25.88
C ALA A 186 5.03 12.34 25.57
N LEU A 187 6.09 12.97 26.04
CA LEU A 187 6.59 14.26 25.57
C LEU A 187 7.99 14.01 25.02
N GLU A 188 8.17 14.20 23.73
CA GLU A 188 9.44 13.98 23.04
C GLU A 188 9.95 15.26 22.43
N ILE A 189 11.27 15.47 22.43
CA ILE A 189 11.93 16.63 21.85
C ILE A 189 12.83 16.14 20.74
N TYR A 190 12.64 16.70 19.55
CA TYR A 190 13.40 16.38 18.35
C TYR A 190 14.22 17.56 17.87
N ASN A 191 15.38 17.26 17.30
CA ASN A 191 16.23 18.21 16.59
C ASN A 191 16.72 17.53 15.29
N ASP A 192 16.37 18.08 14.13
CA ASP A 192 16.62 17.51 12.79
C ASP A 192 16.20 16.03 12.68
N GLY A 193 15.02 15.69 13.21
CA GLY A 193 14.45 14.34 13.21
C GLY A 193 15.05 13.37 14.23
N LYS A 194 16.03 13.80 15.03
CA LYS A 194 16.65 12.96 16.07
C LYS A 194 16.02 13.24 17.43
N LEU A 195 15.66 12.21 18.15
CA LEU A 195 15.18 12.31 19.52
C LEU A 195 16.33 12.75 20.44
N VAL A 196 16.18 13.93 21.07
CA VAL A 196 17.18 14.51 21.96
C VAL A 196 16.73 14.58 23.42
N GLY A 197 15.45 14.36 23.71
CA GLY A 197 14.89 14.29 25.04
C GLY A 197 13.52 13.65 25.05
N ALA A 198 13.16 12.94 26.10
CA ALA A 198 11.86 12.30 26.23
C ALA A 198 11.44 12.12 27.69
N GLU A 199 10.15 12.25 27.93
CA GLU A 199 9.45 11.85 29.16
C GLU A 199 8.28 10.95 28.76
N TYR A 200 8.12 9.84 29.47
CA TYR A 200 7.05 8.87 29.21
C TYR A 200 6.18 8.70 30.45
N PHE A 201 4.87 8.55 30.25
CA PHE A 201 3.88 8.50 31.31
C PHE A 201 2.98 7.29 31.13
N ASP A 202 2.57 6.66 32.22
CA ASP A 202 1.55 5.61 32.21
C ASP A 202 0.13 6.18 31.99
N GLU A 203 -0.86 5.31 31.87
CA GLU A 203 -2.27 5.70 31.66
C GLU A 203 -2.87 6.49 32.83
N SER A 204 -2.23 6.52 34.00
CA SER A 204 -2.61 7.36 35.14
C SER A 204 -1.97 8.76 35.10
N GLY A 205 -1.06 9.01 34.15
CA GLY A 205 -0.28 10.23 34.02
C GLY A 205 0.98 10.27 34.88
N LYS A 206 1.38 9.16 35.50
CA LYS A 206 2.61 9.05 36.28
C LYS A 206 3.81 8.82 35.42
N LEU A 207 4.91 9.55 35.64
CA LEU A 207 6.18 9.40 34.94
C LEU A 207 6.75 7.99 35.15
N ILE A 208 7.12 7.31 34.09
CA ILE A 208 7.79 6.00 34.11
C ILE A 208 9.30 6.16 34.04
N GLN A 209 10.02 5.29 34.76
CA GLN A 209 11.50 5.33 34.83
C GLN A 209 12.14 4.34 33.85
N ASP A 210 11.54 3.15 33.69
CA ASP A 210 12.01 2.17 32.70
C ASP A 210 11.41 2.44 31.33
N THR A 211 12.24 2.92 30.43
CA THR A 211 11.86 3.29 29.05
C THR A 211 12.25 2.22 28.02
N SER A 212 12.71 1.05 28.42
CA SER A 212 13.16 -0.02 27.52
C SER A 212 12.05 -0.59 26.63
N GLY A 213 10.78 -0.46 27.06
CA GLY A 213 9.60 -0.99 26.37
C GLY A 213 8.74 0.03 25.63
N VAL A 214 9.16 1.30 25.55
CA VAL A 214 8.32 2.39 24.97
C VAL A 214 8.12 2.33 23.47
N ASN A 215 8.96 1.57 22.76
CA ASN A 215 8.82 1.30 21.33
C ASN A 215 9.09 -0.18 21.03
N ARG A 216 8.17 -0.82 20.34
CA ARG A 216 8.30 -2.22 19.90
C ARG A 216 7.39 -2.48 18.70
N GLU A 217 7.93 -3.14 17.68
CA GLU A 217 7.13 -3.65 16.57
C GLU A 217 6.18 -4.76 17.02
N SER A 218 5.03 -4.89 16.35
CA SER A 218 4.18 -6.07 16.56
C SER A 218 4.90 -7.33 16.05
N SER A 219 4.80 -8.44 16.77
CA SER A 219 5.44 -9.70 16.38
C SER A 219 4.59 -10.90 16.79
N PHE A 220 4.73 -12.01 16.07
CA PHE A 220 4.12 -13.25 16.50
C PHE A 220 4.78 -13.73 17.79
N LYS A 221 3.98 -14.27 18.71
CA LYS A 221 4.52 -14.78 19.98
C LYS A 221 5.49 -15.93 19.71
N GLY A 222 6.75 -15.75 20.12
CA GLY A 222 7.85 -16.66 19.80
C GLY A 222 8.65 -16.29 18.54
N GLY A 223 8.35 -15.12 17.91
CA GLY A 223 9.11 -14.53 16.81
C GLY A 223 8.85 -15.18 15.45
N GLU A 224 9.73 -14.87 14.49
CA GLU A 224 9.58 -15.29 13.09
C GLU A 224 9.61 -16.81 12.91
N GLU A 225 10.44 -17.52 13.70
CA GLU A 225 10.52 -18.98 13.61
C GLU A 225 9.21 -19.64 14.05
N ALA A 226 8.61 -19.17 15.15
CA ALA A 226 7.32 -19.66 15.61
C ALA A 226 6.21 -19.36 14.62
N TRP A 227 6.25 -18.17 13.97
CA TRP A 227 5.35 -17.80 12.90
C TRP A 227 5.48 -18.75 11.70
N ARG A 228 6.69 -19.01 11.24
CA ARG A 228 6.94 -19.94 10.14
C ARG A 228 6.42 -21.35 10.46
N LYS A 229 6.69 -21.87 11.66
CA LYS A 229 6.16 -23.17 12.11
C LYS A 229 4.63 -23.18 12.16
N TYR A 230 4.02 -22.07 12.61
CA TYR A 230 2.56 -21.92 12.61
C TYR A 230 2.00 -22.00 11.19
N LEU A 231 2.58 -21.28 10.23
CA LEU A 231 2.18 -21.32 8.83
C LEU A 231 2.33 -22.72 8.24
N GLN A 232 3.49 -23.35 8.37
CA GLN A 232 3.75 -24.71 7.89
C GLN A 232 2.74 -25.74 8.43
N LYS A 233 2.37 -25.64 9.70
CA LYS A 233 1.39 -26.54 10.32
C LYS A 233 -0.04 -26.33 9.83
N ASN A 234 -0.41 -25.12 9.45
CA ASN A 234 -1.81 -24.76 9.17
C ASN A 234 -2.11 -24.52 7.69
N LEU A 235 -1.08 -24.30 6.87
CA LEU A 235 -1.21 -24.20 5.43
C LEU A 235 -1.19 -25.62 4.84
N HIS A 236 -2.15 -25.92 3.99
CA HIS A 236 -2.20 -27.15 3.24
C HIS A 236 -2.63 -26.87 1.81
N TRP A 237 -2.08 -27.62 0.88
CA TRP A 237 -2.47 -27.52 -0.53
C TRP A 237 -3.92 -28.01 -0.70
N PRO A 238 -4.77 -27.26 -1.46
CA PRO A 238 -6.14 -27.72 -1.72
C PRO A 238 -6.14 -29.05 -2.47
N GLN A 239 -6.78 -30.09 -1.90
CA GLN A 239 -6.73 -31.49 -2.39
C GLN A 239 -7.25 -31.69 -3.82
N ARG A 240 -8.05 -30.76 -4.34
CA ARG A 240 -8.70 -30.88 -5.66
C ARG A 240 -8.00 -30.11 -6.77
N LEU A 241 -6.91 -29.39 -6.45
CA LEU A 241 -6.23 -28.53 -7.40
C LEU A 241 -4.83 -29.04 -7.69
N GLU A 242 -4.66 -29.57 -8.90
CA GLU A 242 -3.36 -29.93 -9.44
C GLU A 242 -2.90 -28.84 -10.41
N PHE A 243 -1.82 -28.16 -10.07
CA PHE A 243 -1.14 -27.26 -11.01
C PHE A 243 0.10 -27.99 -11.54
N LYS A 244 0.03 -28.48 -12.77
CA LYS A 244 1.09 -29.28 -13.40
C LYS A 244 2.46 -28.60 -13.51
N THR A 245 2.55 -27.29 -13.23
CA THR A 245 3.73 -26.47 -13.48
C THR A 245 4.22 -25.64 -12.29
N ALA A 246 3.43 -25.51 -11.22
CA ALA A 246 3.79 -24.66 -10.06
C ALA A 246 4.16 -25.51 -8.84
N ALA A 247 5.44 -25.51 -8.46
CA ALA A 247 5.92 -26.14 -7.22
C ALA A 247 5.55 -25.30 -5.97
N ALA A 248 5.22 -24.03 -6.14
CA ALA A 248 4.83 -23.13 -5.07
C ALA A 248 3.82 -22.06 -5.55
N VAL A 249 2.95 -21.62 -4.64
CA VAL A 249 1.95 -20.55 -4.85
C VAL A 249 2.09 -19.54 -3.73
N THR A 250 2.23 -18.27 -4.07
CA THR A 250 2.30 -17.18 -3.07
C THR A 250 1.09 -16.26 -3.19
N ILE A 251 0.48 -15.97 -2.03
CA ILE A 251 -0.69 -15.09 -1.88
C ILE A 251 -0.29 -13.96 -0.96
N GLY A 252 -0.68 -12.74 -1.30
CA GLY A 252 -0.47 -11.58 -0.44
C GLY A 252 -1.67 -11.37 0.49
N VAL A 253 -1.45 -11.39 1.80
CA VAL A 253 -2.47 -11.09 2.79
C VAL A 253 -2.04 -9.87 3.59
N ASP A 254 -2.89 -8.84 3.61
CA ASP A 254 -2.78 -7.67 4.47
C ASP A 254 -3.65 -7.88 5.70
N PHE A 255 -3.17 -7.45 6.86
CA PHE A 255 -3.94 -7.47 8.11
C PHE A 255 -3.41 -6.43 9.10
N VAL A 256 -4.18 -6.17 10.13
CA VAL A 256 -3.79 -5.30 11.25
C VAL A 256 -3.73 -6.13 12.52
N VAL A 257 -2.67 -5.95 13.29
CA VAL A 257 -2.59 -6.42 14.68
C VAL A 257 -3.08 -5.28 15.57
N ASP A 258 -4.15 -5.50 16.31
CA ASP A 258 -4.72 -4.50 17.21
C ASP A 258 -3.92 -4.37 18.53
N GLU A 259 -4.33 -3.46 19.40
CA GLU A 259 -3.69 -3.16 20.68
C GLU A 259 -3.74 -4.33 21.67
N ASN A 260 -4.59 -5.33 21.43
CA ASN A 260 -4.71 -6.56 22.22
C ASN A 260 -3.97 -7.75 21.57
N GLY A 261 -3.32 -7.52 20.43
CA GLY A 261 -2.63 -8.56 19.68
C GLY A 261 -3.52 -9.39 18.79
N LYS A 262 -4.80 -9.03 18.60
CA LYS A 262 -5.73 -9.73 17.73
C LYS A 262 -5.52 -9.30 16.28
N VAL A 263 -5.60 -10.25 15.35
CA VAL A 263 -5.64 -9.97 13.91
C VAL A 263 -7.03 -9.47 13.53
N ILE A 264 -7.08 -8.29 12.92
CA ILE A 264 -8.28 -7.65 12.39
C ILE A 264 -8.07 -7.20 10.94
N ASN A 265 -9.13 -6.89 10.21
CA ASN A 265 -9.10 -6.35 8.85
C ASN A 265 -8.21 -7.15 7.87
N ALA A 266 -8.19 -8.50 8.01
CA ALA A 266 -7.40 -9.33 7.12
C ALA A 266 -8.08 -9.45 5.75
N GLU A 267 -7.33 -9.15 4.68
CA GLU A 267 -7.78 -9.22 3.30
C GLU A 267 -6.68 -9.73 2.36
N VAL A 268 -7.07 -10.31 1.25
CA VAL A 268 -6.14 -10.71 0.20
C VAL A 268 -5.92 -9.52 -0.73
N TRP A 269 -4.70 -8.97 -0.75
CA TRP A 269 -4.34 -7.91 -1.67
C TRP A 269 -3.76 -8.47 -2.99
N MET A 270 -3.18 -9.69 -2.94
CA MET A 270 -2.68 -10.42 -4.09
C MET A 270 -3.33 -11.81 -4.15
N PRO A 271 -4.43 -11.96 -4.88
CA PRO A 271 -5.11 -13.24 -5.03
C PRO A 271 -4.38 -14.17 -6.00
N PHE A 272 -4.51 -15.48 -5.78
CA PHE A 272 -4.06 -16.49 -6.72
C PHE A 272 -5.25 -17.35 -7.22
N HIS A 273 -6.00 -17.95 -6.31
CA HIS A 273 -7.16 -18.79 -6.59
C HIS A 273 -8.03 -18.85 -5.34
N GLU A 274 -9.34 -18.86 -5.52
CA GLU A 274 -10.33 -18.74 -4.44
C GLU A 274 -10.09 -19.69 -3.26
N GLU A 275 -9.74 -20.97 -3.52
CA GLU A 275 -9.49 -21.96 -2.46
C GLU A 275 -8.21 -21.63 -1.66
N PHE A 276 -7.12 -21.28 -2.33
CA PHE A 276 -5.89 -20.87 -1.68
C PHE A 276 -6.09 -19.58 -0.88
N ASP A 277 -6.77 -18.59 -1.47
CA ASP A 277 -7.07 -17.31 -0.85
C ASP A 277 -7.87 -17.47 0.44
N LYS A 278 -8.89 -18.36 0.42
CA LYS A 278 -9.69 -18.72 1.60
C LYS A 278 -8.86 -19.39 2.71
N ILE A 279 -7.97 -20.31 2.34
CA ILE A 279 -7.09 -20.99 3.30
C ILE A 279 -6.13 -19.96 3.93
N ALA A 280 -5.45 -19.15 3.12
CA ALA A 280 -4.54 -18.12 3.62
C ALA A 280 -5.23 -17.16 4.58
N LEU A 281 -6.39 -16.62 4.20
CA LEU A 281 -7.20 -15.74 5.06
C LEU A 281 -7.60 -16.42 6.37
N LYS A 282 -8.06 -17.67 6.31
CA LYS A 282 -8.48 -18.43 7.49
C LYS A 282 -7.31 -18.64 8.46
N VAL A 283 -6.14 -19.02 7.94
CA VAL A 283 -4.94 -19.22 8.75
C VAL A 283 -4.49 -17.93 9.43
N ILE A 284 -4.45 -16.81 8.70
CA ILE A 284 -4.09 -15.51 9.26
C ILE A 284 -5.10 -15.07 10.32
N LYS A 285 -6.40 -15.11 10.03
CA LYS A 285 -7.48 -14.69 10.95
C LYS A 285 -7.54 -15.50 12.23
N ASN A 286 -7.18 -16.78 12.16
CA ASN A 286 -7.21 -17.70 13.29
C ASN A 286 -5.87 -17.84 13.99
N SER A 287 -4.88 -17.00 13.64
CA SER A 287 -3.59 -17.04 14.31
C SER A 287 -3.73 -16.70 15.81
N PRO A 288 -2.94 -17.33 16.68
CA PRO A 288 -2.87 -16.95 18.09
C PRO A 288 -2.56 -15.46 18.26
N PRO A 289 -2.91 -14.87 19.43
CA PRO A 289 -2.62 -13.47 19.68
C PRO A 289 -1.13 -13.13 19.51
N TRP A 290 -0.88 -12.05 18.81
CA TRP A 290 0.43 -11.45 18.60
C TRP A 290 0.85 -10.59 19.80
N LEU A 291 2.12 -10.28 19.89
CA LEU A 291 2.60 -9.18 20.73
C LEU A 291 2.24 -7.88 19.99
N PRO A 292 1.44 -6.98 20.58
CA PRO A 292 1.04 -5.73 19.94
C PRO A 292 2.24 -4.78 19.78
N ALA A 293 2.17 -3.90 18.80
CA ALA A 293 3.14 -2.82 18.67
C ALA A 293 2.98 -1.82 19.82
N ILE A 294 4.11 -1.26 20.25
CA ILE A 294 4.17 -0.13 21.17
C ILE A 294 4.90 0.99 20.44
N SER A 295 4.33 2.18 20.45
CA SER A 295 4.92 3.38 19.86
C SER A 295 4.70 4.57 20.80
N HIS A 296 5.79 5.24 21.18
CA HIS A 296 5.75 6.35 22.13
C HIS A 296 5.01 5.98 23.43
N ASN A 297 5.34 4.81 23.99
CA ASN A 297 4.74 4.23 25.21
C ASN A 297 3.23 3.92 25.10
N ARG A 298 2.69 3.74 23.90
CA ARG A 298 1.28 3.39 23.66
C ARG A 298 1.19 2.10 22.89
N LYS A 299 0.27 1.23 23.24
CA LYS A 299 -0.14 0.15 22.35
C LYS A 299 -0.83 0.78 21.14
N VAL A 300 -0.44 0.37 19.95
CA VAL A 300 -0.96 0.90 18.68
C VAL A 300 -1.29 -0.20 17.71
N LYS A 301 -2.24 0.04 16.82
CA LYS A 301 -2.54 -0.83 15.70
C LYS A 301 -1.35 -0.87 14.73
N ALA A 302 -0.95 -2.06 14.31
CA ALA A 302 0.15 -2.26 13.39
C ALA A 302 -0.32 -2.98 12.13
N PHE A 303 -0.12 -2.35 10.98
CA PHE A 303 -0.34 -2.97 9.68
C PHE A 303 0.74 -4.00 9.40
N ARG A 304 0.34 -5.14 8.83
CA ARG A 304 1.22 -6.20 8.36
C ARG A 304 0.85 -6.61 6.95
N ARG A 305 1.86 -6.76 6.11
CA ARG A 305 1.76 -7.35 4.77
C ARG A 305 2.53 -8.65 4.76
N GLN A 306 1.84 -9.76 4.53
CA GLN A 306 2.40 -11.09 4.65
C GLN A 306 2.27 -11.84 3.31
N PRO A 307 3.38 -12.20 2.65
CA PRO A 307 3.35 -13.25 1.65
C PRO A 307 3.13 -14.61 2.32
N VAL A 308 2.13 -15.35 1.86
CA VAL A 308 1.79 -16.70 2.31
C VAL A 308 2.08 -17.65 1.16
N THR A 309 3.08 -18.52 1.33
CA THR A 309 3.51 -19.44 0.29
C THR A 309 3.08 -20.86 0.62
N PHE A 310 2.40 -21.49 -0.31
CA PHE A 310 2.05 -22.91 -0.32
C PHE A 310 3.08 -23.64 -1.17
N THR A 311 3.58 -24.78 -0.70
CA THR A 311 4.48 -25.65 -1.43
C THR A 311 3.80 -26.98 -1.75
N TRP A 312 4.02 -27.53 -2.95
CA TRP A 312 3.54 -28.85 -3.33
C TRP A 312 4.47 -29.93 -2.80
N GLY A 313 3.96 -30.88 -2.02
CA GLY A 313 4.72 -32.08 -1.60
C GLY A 313 5.47 -31.99 -0.27
N GLU A 314 5.28 -30.97 0.53
CA GLU A 314 5.70 -30.98 1.95
C GLU A 314 4.53 -31.45 2.82
N GLU A 315 4.48 -32.79 3.11
CA GLU A 315 3.70 -33.38 4.19
C GLU A 315 4.55 -33.48 5.48
#